data_402422969bf170247e4abe8bdb75343a
#
_entry.id   402422969bf170247e4abe8bdb75343a
#
_cell.length_a   1.000
_cell.length_b   1.000
_cell.length_c   1.000
_cell.angle_alpha   90.00
_cell.angle_beta   90.00
_cell.angle_gamma   90.00
#
_symmetry.space_group_name_H-M   'P 1'
#
loop_
_entity.id
_entity.type
_entity.pdbx_description
1 polymer ?
#
loop_
_entity_poly.entity_id
_entity_poly.type
_entity_poly.pdbx_seq_one_letter_code
_entity_poly.pdbx_strand_id
1 'polypeptide(L)'
;MTASHVPKVAGIEPVLPAPSHTADPPAAKTRADTSPDASADASSARSPDAPPGTRPGTARDTAFDLSPVDRIAAVQDRLAGWISDLSTLHDLTGQLARTRTLEDALHETLRAGASLIGARRGLIVLEPADGLGPVTTIGLGLGHADIGHLETVPRRALSYGRILDGFPEPDAETAGGARTGREGRDGTDARTGAPYPGAGARTEIAEPDIPGGQDLDPRLREVAARLGYAASYAVLLTAEPVGRTGAAVWLYDEPARPTERQRHLLGLYRSHASEHLARLLALHRRERAAATLREELLPSRLPQVPGVRLAVRHSTGPRGGGDWYDALPLPDGALGLAVGSVTGSGPSALAAMGRLRASLRAYAVMEGEDPVAVLSDLELLMRLTEPARTATALFAFTEPPSGAPDGPPAPSLPGALAGALPRKLVLAGAGHCPPLILGALRTEFVETSLSAPLGMLACWEAPSVEIEPAPGETLLLYSDGLLHRTGEAMDHAFARLHAAAASVPGASRRDPEAIVDHILRTLLPQGLDDPASEEDVVLLAVHFEE
;
A
#
# COMPACT_ATOMS: atom_id res chain seq x y z
N MET A 1 48.75 -19.42 -30.18
CA MET A 1 48.31 -20.81 -30.02
C MET A 1 48.37 -21.16 -28.55
N THR A 2 47.28 -20.99 -27.85
CA THR A 2 47.00 -21.69 -26.56
C THR A 2 45.49 -21.56 -26.31
N ALA A 3 44.84 -22.70 -26.35
CA ALA A 3 43.39 -22.83 -26.22
C ALA A 3 42.97 -22.68 -24.74
N SER A 4 41.99 -21.86 -24.52
CA SER A 4 41.38 -21.66 -23.21
C SER A 4 40.26 -22.69 -22.99
N HIS A 5 40.38 -23.47 -21.94
CA HIS A 5 39.42 -24.49 -21.52
C HIS A 5 38.25 -23.83 -20.79
N VAL A 6 37.03 -24.02 -21.28
CA VAL A 6 35.78 -23.67 -20.61
C VAL A 6 35.23 -24.91 -19.92
N PRO A 7 34.90 -24.90 -18.62
CA PRO A 7 34.27 -26.02 -17.95
C PRO A 7 32.79 -26.16 -18.33
N LYS A 8 32.42 -27.40 -18.76
CA LYS A 8 31.02 -27.79 -18.98
C LYS A 8 30.32 -28.04 -17.63
N VAL A 9 29.23 -27.36 -17.38
CA VAL A 9 28.27 -27.66 -16.32
C VAL A 9 27.22 -28.59 -16.91
N ALA A 10 26.97 -29.72 -16.23
CA ALA A 10 26.01 -30.73 -16.64
C ALA A 10 24.59 -30.19 -16.58
N GLY A 11 23.85 -30.25 -17.71
CA GLY A 11 22.46 -29.88 -17.80
C GLY A 11 21.56 -31.03 -17.36
N ILE A 12 20.52 -30.68 -16.61
CA ILE A 12 19.36 -31.54 -16.35
C ILE A 12 18.32 -31.17 -17.41
N GLU A 13 18.00 -32.13 -18.29
CA GLU A 13 16.91 -31.98 -19.26
C GLU A 13 15.56 -32.19 -18.56
N PRO A 14 14.55 -31.30 -18.76
CA PRO A 14 13.20 -31.57 -18.30
C PRO A 14 12.48 -32.52 -19.26
N VAL A 15 11.95 -33.60 -18.71
CA VAL A 15 11.08 -34.55 -19.41
C VAL A 15 9.69 -33.89 -19.59
N LEU A 16 9.30 -33.68 -20.85
CA LEU A 16 7.95 -33.24 -21.22
C LEU A 16 7.04 -34.48 -21.29
N PRO A 17 5.84 -34.48 -20.68
CA PRO A 17 4.84 -35.53 -20.89
C PRO A 17 4.12 -35.34 -22.23
N ALA A 18 3.90 -36.44 -22.94
CA ALA A 18 3.22 -36.54 -24.22
C ALA A 18 1.67 -36.28 -24.08
N PRO A 19 0.99 -35.79 -25.14
CA PRO A 19 -0.42 -35.49 -25.09
C PRO A 19 -1.30 -36.74 -25.19
N SER A 20 -2.24 -36.88 -24.27
CA SER A 20 -3.28 -37.91 -24.31
C SER A 20 -4.46 -37.46 -25.18
N HIS A 21 -4.93 -38.40 -25.99
CA HIS A 21 -5.97 -38.29 -26.98
C HIS A 21 -7.34 -37.92 -26.39
N THR A 22 -7.99 -37.00 -27.05
CA THR A 22 -9.44 -36.70 -27.04
C THR A 22 -10.29 -37.93 -27.39
N ALA A 23 -11.34 -38.16 -26.61
CA ALA A 23 -12.50 -38.98 -27.03
C ALA A 23 -13.79 -38.21 -26.73
N ASP A 24 -14.61 -38.03 -27.78
CA ASP A 24 -15.90 -37.38 -27.79
C ASP A 24 -16.99 -38.18 -27.06
N PRO A 25 -18.04 -37.51 -26.54
CA PRO A 25 -19.17 -38.15 -25.88
C PRO A 25 -20.29 -38.52 -26.89
N PRO A 26 -21.04 -39.60 -26.66
CA PRO A 26 -22.23 -39.89 -27.44
C PRO A 26 -23.50 -39.27 -26.86
N ALA A 27 -24.36 -38.92 -27.78
CA ALA A 27 -25.58 -38.16 -27.69
C ALA A 27 -26.74 -38.80 -26.90
N ALA A 28 -27.64 -37.90 -26.48
CA ALA A 28 -28.92 -38.10 -25.85
C ALA A 28 -29.89 -39.02 -26.61
N LYS A 29 -30.72 -39.75 -25.88
CA LYS A 29 -32.08 -40.17 -26.32
C LYS A 29 -33.12 -40.07 -25.20
N THR A 30 -34.07 -39.24 -25.47
CA THR A 30 -35.35 -38.99 -24.84
C THR A 30 -36.32 -40.21 -24.89
N ARG A 31 -37.13 -40.38 -23.86
CA ARG A 31 -38.57 -40.81 -23.86
C ARG A 31 -38.98 -41.17 -22.44
N ALA A 32 -39.88 -40.45 -21.80
CA ALA A 32 -41.31 -40.27 -21.89
C ALA A 32 -42.12 -41.42 -21.26
N ASP A 33 -42.93 -40.99 -20.31
CA ASP A 33 -44.26 -41.50 -19.92
C ASP A 33 -44.37 -42.79 -19.09
N THR A 34 -44.96 -42.73 -17.93
CA THR A 34 -46.37 -42.95 -17.57
C THR A 34 -46.50 -43.28 -16.07
N SER A 35 -47.31 -42.50 -15.38
CA SER A 35 -48.04 -42.95 -14.18
C SER A 35 -49.21 -43.82 -14.59
N PRO A 36 -49.81 -44.68 -13.75
CA PRO A 36 -50.91 -44.20 -12.94
C PRO A 36 -51.10 -44.88 -11.55
N ASP A 37 -51.75 -44.10 -10.68
CA ASP A 37 -52.85 -44.34 -9.73
C ASP A 37 -53.19 -45.73 -9.18
N ALA A 38 -53.48 -45.75 -7.87
CA ALA A 38 -54.72 -46.14 -7.19
C ALA A 38 -54.42 -46.71 -5.79
N SER A 39 -54.78 -45.97 -4.78
CA SER A 39 -56.02 -45.93 -3.97
C SER A 39 -56.30 -47.12 -3.08
N ALA A 40 -56.65 -46.75 -1.83
CA ALA A 40 -57.57 -47.32 -0.85
C ALA A 40 -57.11 -48.60 -0.11
N ASP A 41 -57.43 -48.91 1.13
CA ASP A 41 -58.40 -48.42 2.10
C ASP A 41 -58.11 -49.02 3.47
N ALA A 42 -58.35 -48.24 4.47
CA ALA A 42 -59.14 -48.45 5.66
C ALA A 42 -59.03 -49.72 6.56
N SER A 43 -59.09 -49.41 7.83
CA SER A 43 -59.90 -50.01 8.88
C SER A 43 -59.19 -50.84 9.95
N SER A 44 -59.06 -50.28 11.09
CA SER A 44 -59.95 -50.36 12.24
C SER A 44 -59.58 -51.40 13.32
N ALA A 45 -59.40 -50.86 14.51
CA ALA A 45 -60.01 -51.22 15.78
C ALA A 45 -59.33 -52.20 16.77
N ARG A 46 -59.22 -51.61 17.96
CA ARG A 46 -59.48 -52.12 19.28
C ARG A 46 -58.29 -52.58 20.12
N SER A 47 -58.08 -51.76 21.16
CA SER A 47 -57.66 -52.17 22.53
C SER A 47 -58.78 -53.06 23.19
N PRO A 48 -58.56 -53.84 24.28
CA PRO A 48 -58.17 -53.26 25.54
C PRO A 48 -57.30 -54.20 26.48
N ASP A 49 -56.93 -53.58 27.59
CA ASP A 49 -56.70 -54.12 28.95
C ASP A 49 -55.24 -54.16 29.48
N ALA A 50 -55.03 -53.31 30.46
CA ALA A 50 -54.04 -53.42 31.56
C ALA A 50 -54.71 -54.15 32.78
N PRO A 51 -54.07 -54.42 33.95
CA PRO A 51 -52.71 -54.27 34.50
C PRO A 51 -52.22 -55.50 35.29
N PRO A 52 -51.48 -55.49 36.37
CA PRO A 52 -50.41 -54.67 36.95
C PRO A 52 -49.15 -55.47 37.42
N GLY A 53 -48.09 -54.77 37.75
CA GLY A 53 -47.04 -55.41 38.56
C GLY A 53 -45.65 -54.81 38.55
N THR A 54 -45.42 -53.97 39.53
CA THR A 54 -44.19 -53.40 40.08
C THR A 54 -42.94 -54.29 40.15
N ARG A 55 -41.77 -53.68 39.72
CA ARG A 55 -40.50 -53.64 40.47
C ARG A 55 -39.44 -52.84 39.80
N PRO A 56 -38.56 -52.09 40.50
CA PRO A 56 -37.61 -51.18 39.95
C PRO A 56 -36.38 -51.93 39.45
N GLY A 57 -36.13 -51.84 38.13
CA GLY A 57 -34.93 -52.36 37.46
C GLY A 57 -34.05 -51.23 37.04
N THR A 58 -32.85 -51.24 37.56
CA THR A 58 -31.63 -50.52 37.14
C THR A 58 -31.69 -49.94 35.74
N ALA A 59 -31.47 -48.61 35.66
CA ALA A 59 -31.20 -47.91 34.41
C ALA A 59 -30.01 -48.58 33.69
N ARG A 60 -30.31 -49.41 32.69
CA ARG A 60 -29.34 -49.83 31.69
C ARG A 60 -29.27 -48.71 30.70
N ASP A 61 -28.05 -48.18 30.51
CA ASP A 61 -27.64 -47.41 29.37
C ASP A 61 -28.15 -48.09 28.10
N THR A 62 -29.20 -47.55 27.50
CA THR A 62 -29.58 -47.87 26.13
C THR A 62 -28.65 -47.05 25.21
N ALA A 63 -27.41 -47.52 25.09
CA ALA A 63 -26.64 -47.25 23.90
C ALA A 63 -27.46 -47.83 22.74
N PHE A 64 -28.05 -46.96 21.91
CA PHE A 64 -28.67 -47.34 20.65
C PHE A 64 -27.64 -48.09 19.81
N ASP A 65 -27.78 -49.43 19.75
CA ASP A 65 -26.96 -50.28 18.90
C ASP A 65 -27.44 -50.08 17.47
N LEU A 66 -26.87 -49.02 16.82
CA LEU A 66 -27.13 -48.73 15.43
C LEU A 66 -26.76 -49.95 14.57
N SER A 67 -27.61 -50.32 13.66
CA SER A 67 -27.32 -51.43 12.73
C SER A 67 -25.99 -51.15 11.99
N PRO A 68 -25.28 -52.16 11.52
CA PRO A 68 -24.05 -51.95 10.73
C PRO A 68 -24.27 -51.03 9.54
N VAL A 69 -25.46 -51.05 8.92
CA VAL A 69 -25.82 -50.17 7.80
C VAL A 69 -25.96 -48.72 8.27
N ASP A 70 -26.62 -48.47 9.41
CA ASP A 70 -26.76 -47.14 9.96
C ASP A 70 -25.41 -46.54 10.38
N ARG A 71 -24.48 -47.38 10.87
CA ARG A 71 -23.11 -46.99 11.20
C ARG A 71 -22.34 -46.57 9.95
N ILE A 72 -22.48 -47.32 8.84
CA ILE A 72 -21.84 -46.97 7.57
C ILE A 72 -22.44 -45.67 7.02
N ALA A 73 -23.75 -45.50 7.02
CA ALA A 73 -24.44 -44.27 6.59
C ALA A 73 -23.96 -43.06 7.41
N ALA A 74 -23.90 -43.19 8.76
CA ALA A 74 -23.39 -42.11 9.61
C ALA A 74 -21.92 -41.76 9.38
N VAL A 75 -21.08 -42.71 8.95
CA VAL A 75 -19.69 -42.45 8.53
C VAL A 75 -19.65 -41.74 7.17
N GLN A 76 -20.48 -42.18 6.23
CA GLN A 76 -20.57 -41.53 4.90
C GLN A 76 -21.04 -40.08 5.01
N ASP A 77 -22.07 -39.81 5.84
CA ASP A 77 -22.56 -38.45 6.08
C ASP A 77 -21.49 -37.56 6.74
N ARG A 78 -20.72 -38.11 7.65
CA ARG A 78 -19.59 -37.39 8.27
C ARG A 78 -18.50 -37.08 7.26
N LEU A 79 -18.11 -38.04 6.42
CA LEU A 79 -17.12 -37.84 5.37
C LEU A 79 -17.60 -36.81 4.34
N ALA A 80 -18.85 -36.89 3.91
CA ALA A 80 -19.45 -35.89 3.02
C ALA A 80 -19.43 -34.49 3.63
N GLY A 81 -19.76 -34.39 4.93
CA GLY A 81 -19.66 -33.13 5.68
C GLY A 81 -18.24 -32.57 5.72
N TRP A 82 -17.22 -33.41 5.96
CA TRP A 82 -15.82 -32.98 5.98
C TRP A 82 -15.34 -32.55 4.59
N ILE A 83 -15.71 -33.26 3.52
CA ILE A 83 -15.37 -32.87 2.15
C ILE A 83 -15.98 -31.50 1.83
N SER A 84 -17.25 -31.27 2.18
CA SER A 84 -17.91 -29.98 2.00
C SER A 84 -17.22 -28.86 2.76
N ASP A 85 -16.83 -29.08 4.02
CA ASP A 85 -16.12 -28.11 4.85
C ASP A 85 -14.75 -27.76 4.24
N LEU A 86 -14.00 -28.79 3.81
CA LEU A 86 -12.68 -28.61 3.21
C LEU A 86 -12.78 -27.84 1.89
N SER A 87 -13.77 -28.16 1.03
CA SER A 87 -14.02 -27.42 -0.22
C SER A 87 -14.35 -25.97 0.08
N THR A 88 -15.22 -25.70 1.04
CA THR A 88 -15.58 -24.33 1.45
C THR A 88 -14.35 -23.55 1.92
N LEU A 89 -13.55 -24.16 2.81
CA LEU A 89 -12.32 -23.53 3.28
C LEU A 89 -11.31 -23.27 2.15
N HIS A 90 -11.18 -24.22 1.24
CA HIS A 90 -10.30 -24.07 0.06
C HIS A 90 -10.73 -22.90 -0.81
N ASP A 91 -12.02 -22.78 -1.11
CA ASP A 91 -12.56 -21.70 -1.93
C ASP A 91 -12.38 -20.34 -1.26
N LEU A 92 -12.69 -20.23 0.03
CA LEU A 92 -12.54 -18.97 0.80
C LEU A 92 -11.07 -18.56 0.95
N THR A 93 -10.18 -19.50 1.24
CA THR A 93 -8.74 -19.20 1.32
C THR A 93 -8.17 -18.85 -0.06
N GLY A 94 -8.66 -19.49 -1.14
CA GLY A 94 -8.30 -19.15 -2.51
C GLY A 94 -8.75 -17.74 -2.93
N GLN A 95 -9.94 -17.31 -2.51
CA GLN A 95 -10.42 -15.93 -2.73
C GLN A 95 -9.57 -14.91 -1.99
N LEU A 96 -9.28 -15.17 -0.72
CA LEU A 96 -8.42 -14.33 0.08
C LEU A 96 -7.01 -14.19 -0.53
N ALA A 97 -6.41 -15.29 -0.99
CA ALA A 97 -5.08 -15.29 -1.58
C ALA A 97 -4.96 -14.47 -2.88
N ARG A 98 -6.10 -14.17 -3.55
CA ARG A 98 -6.15 -13.33 -4.76
C ARG A 98 -6.16 -11.84 -4.44
N THR A 99 -6.43 -11.45 -3.21
CA THR A 99 -6.43 -10.04 -2.81
C THR A 99 -5.00 -9.49 -2.83
N ARG A 100 -4.85 -8.27 -3.33
CA ARG A 100 -3.54 -7.63 -3.49
C ARG A 100 -3.35 -6.44 -2.57
N THR A 101 -4.44 -5.81 -2.15
CA THR A 101 -4.41 -4.68 -1.21
C THR A 101 -4.80 -5.12 0.19
N LEU A 102 -4.35 -4.38 1.20
CA LEU A 102 -4.73 -4.62 2.59
C LEU A 102 -6.24 -4.45 2.78
N GLU A 103 -6.84 -3.46 2.13
CA GLU A 103 -8.27 -3.16 2.22
C GLU A 103 -9.12 -4.29 1.66
N ASP A 104 -8.81 -4.79 0.45
CA ASP A 104 -9.51 -5.93 -0.15
C ASP A 104 -9.43 -7.19 0.73
N ALA A 105 -8.25 -7.44 1.31
CA ALA A 105 -8.05 -8.59 2.19
C ALA A 105 -8.84 -8.49 3.49
N LEU A 106 -8.99 -7.29 4.07
CA LEU A 106 -9.84 -7.07 5.25
C LEU A 106 -11.31 -7.30 4.94
N HIS A 107 -11.80 -6.75 3.81
CA HIS A 107 -13.18 -6.98 3.36
C HIS A 107 -13.46 -8.46 3.08
N GLU A 108 -12.54 -9.14 2.39
CA GLU A 108 -12.67 -10.57 2.10
C GLU A 108 -12.66 -11.42 3.38
N THR A 109 -11.81 -11.06 4.35
CA THR A 109 -11.77 -11.73 5.66
C THR A 109 -13.10 -11.61 6.39
N LEU A 110 -13.71 -10.43 6.40
CA LEU A 110 -15.04 -10.23 6.99
C LEU A 110 -16.12 -11.02 6.28
N ARG A 111 -16.14 -10.98 4.95
CA ARG A 111 -17.13 -11.65 4.12
C ARG A 111 -17.08 -13.17 4.29
N ALA A 112 -15.88 -13.74 4.22
CA ALA A 112 -15.67 -15.16 4.39
C ALA A 112 -16.05 -15.63 5.80
N GLY A 113 -15.62 -14.91 6.84
CA GLY A 113 -15.99 -15.19 8.21
C GLY A 113 -17.51 -15.12 8.42
N ALA A 114 -18.18 -14.11 7.88
CA ALA A 114 -19.62 -13.97 7.94
C ALA A 114 -20.34 -15.18 7.30
N SER A 115 -19.85 -15.64 6.16
CA SER A 115 -20.38 -16.84 5.47
C SER A 115 -20.23 -18.11 6.33
N LEU A 116 -19.08 -18.29 6.98
CA LEU A 116 -18.79 -19.47 7.80
C LEU A 116 -19.67 -19.57 9.05
N ILE A 117 -20.00 -18.44 9.69
CA ILE A 117 -20.75 -18.43 10.95
C ILE A 117 -22.20 -17.94 10.79
N GLY A 118 -22.64 -17.63 9.56
CA GLY A 118 -24.02 -17.21 9.28
C GLY A 118 -24.35 -15.80 9.73
N ALA A 119 -23.35 -14.92 9.86
CA ALA A 119 -23.57 -13.51 10.15
C ALA A 119 -23.78 -12.71 8.85
N ARG A 120 -24.39 -11.52 8.96
CA ARG A 120 -24.63 -10.64 7.81
C ARG A 120 -23.81 -9.36 7.87
N ARG A 121 -23.42 -8.95 9.06
CA ARG A 121 -22.68 -7.72 9.34
C ARG A 121 -21.44 -8.04 10.16
N GLY A 122 -20.45 -7.16 10.06
CA GLY A 122 -19.24 -7.32 10.84
C GLY A 122 -18.33 -6.11 10.71
N LEU A 123 -17.28 -6.09 11.53
CA LEU A 123 -16.20 -5.11 11.45
C LEU A 123 -14.86 -5.75 11.78
N ILE A 124 -13.81 -5.24 11.19
CA ILE A 124 -12.43 -5.52 11.60
C ILE A 124 -11.84 -4.22 12.13
N VAL A 125 -11.26 -4.30 13.32
CA VAL A 125 -10.41 -3.26 13.88
C VAL A 125 -8.97 -3.73 13.73
N LEU A 126 -8.24 -3.10 12.79
CA LEU A 126 -6.83 -3.34 12.58
C LEU A 126 -6.06 -2.45 13.57
N GLU A 127 -5.38 -3.06 14.50
CA GLU A 127 -4.60 -2.38 15.55
C GLU A 127 -3.41 -3.25 15.94
N PRO A 128 -2.30 -3.15 15.19
CA PRO A 128 -1.09 -3.91 15.47
C PRO A 128 -0.51 -3.58 16.84
N ALA A 129 0.00 -4.61 17.52
CA ALA A 129 0.51 -4.48 18.90
C ALA A 129 1.73 -3.55 19.02
N ASP A 130 2.51 -3.41 17.94
CA ASP A 130 3.70 -2.56 17.87
C ASP A 130 3.39 -1.08 17.63
N GLY A 131 2.14 -0.72 17.36
CA GLY A 131 1.72 0.65 17.08
C GLY A 131 2.23 1.23 15.76
N LEU A 132 2.94 0.46 14.93
CA LEU A 132 3.56 0.92 13.68
C LEU A 132 2.64 0.77 12.46
N GLY A 133 1.47 0.19 12.62
CA GLY A 133 0.50 0.01 11.53
C GLY A 133 -0.64 1.02 11.59
N PRO A 134 -1.47 1.05 10.54
CA PRO A 134 -2.68 1.86 10.56
C PRO A 134 -3.64 1.34 11.63
N VAL A 135 -4.24 2.25 12.37
CA VAL A 135 -5.43 1.96 13.17
C VAL A 135 -6.61 2.22 12.24
N THR A 136 -7.26 1.15 11.80
CA THR A 136 -8.31 1.23 10.78
C THR A 136 -9.48 0.35 11.18
N THR A 137 -10.69 0.86 11.04
CA THR A 137 -11.93 0.09 11.21
C THR A 137 -12.62 -0.03 9.86
N ILE A 138 -12.86 -1.26 9.43
CA ILE A 138 -13.59 -1.57 8.19
C ILE A 138 -14.85 -2.32 8.54
N GLY A 139 -15.98 -1.95 7.93
CA GLY A 139 -17.29 -2.55 8.14
C GLY A 139 -17.77 -3.39 6.96
N LEU A 140 -18.45 -4.50 7.25
CA LEU A 140 -19.28 -5.28 6.32
C LEU A 140 -20.74 -5.03 6.66
N GLY A 141 -21.53 -4.50 5.74
CA GLY A 141 -22.94 -4.17 5.99
C GLY A 141 -23.13 -3.09 7.07
N LEU A 142 -22.11 -2.29 7.35
CA LEU A 142 -22.12 -1.15 8.25
C LEU A 142 -21.58 0.06 7.49
N GLY A 143 -22.32 1.16 7.53
CA GLY A 143 -21.87 2.44 6.99
C GLY A 143 -20.93 3.18 7.95
N HIS A 144 -20.31 4.27 7.49
CA HIS A 144 -19.44 5.11 8.34
C HIS A 144 -20.18 5.67 9.57
N ALA A 145 -21.46 6.01 9.42
CA ALA A 145 -22.29 6.48 10.54
C ALA A 145 -22.51 5.39 11.58
N ASP A 146 -22.69 4.14 11.14
CA ASP A 146 -22.88 2.99 12.03
C ASP A 146 -21.60 2.68 12.83
N ILE A 147 -20.44 2.73 12.17
CA ILE A 147 -19.12 2.60 12.82
C ILE A 147 -18.92 3.73 13.83
N GLY A 148 -19.24 4.98 13.45
CA GLY A 148 -19.19 6.12 14.36
C GLY A 148 -20.08 5.95 15.61
N HIS A 149 -21.24 5.30 15.47
CA HIS A 149 -22.07 4.96 16.63
C HIS A 149 -21.41 3.91 17.52
N LEU A 150 -20.77 2.87 16.94
CA LEU A 150 -20.02 1.88 17.72
C LEU A 150 -18.86 2.51 18.49
N GLU A 151 -18.18 3.51 17.92
CA GLU A 151 -17.09 4.24 18.58
C GLU A 151 -17.55 5.07 19.80
N THR A 152 -18.85 5.37 19.91
CA THR A 152 -19.41 6.02 21.12
C THR A 152 -19.57 5.09 22.32
N VAL A 153 -19.44 3.78 22.11
CA VAL A 153 -19.48 2.78 23.19
C VAL A 153 -18.11 2.72 23.86
N PRO A 154 -18.03 2.69 25.19
CA PRO A 154 -16.74 2.55 25.86
C PRO A 154 -15.99 1.30 25.37
N ARG A 155 -14.71 1.46 25.02
CA ARG A 155 -13.87 0.41 24.42
C ARG A 155 -13.90 -0.89 25.23
N ARG A 156 -13.88 -0.79 26.56
CA ARG A 156 -13.98 -1.93 27.49
C ARG A 156 -15.30 -2.69 27.41
N ALA A 157 -16.35 -2.08 26.88
CA ALA A 157 -17.66 -2.72 26.72
C ALA A 157 -17.79 -3.44 25.38
N LEU A 158 -16.94 -3.11 24.42
CA LEU A 158 -16.91 -3.73 23.09
C LEU A 158 -16.09 -5.02 23.12
N SER A 159 -16.59 -6.07 22.49
CA SER A 159 -15.92 -7.38 22.44
C SER A 159 -14.51 -7.28 21.83
N TYR A 160 -14.32 -6.49 20.77
CA TYR A 160 -12.99 -6.27 20.20
C TYR A 160 -12.05 -5.50 21.13
N GLY A 161 -12.56 -4.50 21.85
CA GLY A 161 -11.75 -3.75 22.83
C GLY A 161 -11.26 -4.65 23.95
N ARG A 162 -12.15 -5.50 24.48
CA ARG A 162 -11.80 -6.48 25.53
C ARG A 162 -10.76 -7.49 25.06
N ILE A 163 -10.86 -7.97 23.81
CA ILE A 163 -9.87 -8.88 23.21
C ILE A 163 -8.52 -8.18 23.01
N LEU A 164 -8.53 -6.97 22.45
CA LEU A 164 -7.31 -6.23 22.14
C LEU A 164 -6.58 -5.75 23.40
N ASP A 165 -7.32 -5.33 24.44
CA ASP A 165 -6.75 -4.81 25.67
C ASP A 165 -6.46 -5.92 26.70
N GLY A 166 -6.87 -7.18 26.42
CA GLY A 166 -6.60 -8.33 27.28
C GLY A 166 -7.35 -8.30 28.62
N PHE A 167 -8.51 -7.61 28.69
CA PHE A 167 -9.29 -7.54 29.94
C PHE A 167 -9.88 -8.89 30.32
N PRO A 168 -9.77 -9.33 31.62
CA PRO A 168 -10.45 -10.51 32.14
C PRO A 168 -11.97 -10.30 32.19
N GLU A 169 -12.73 -11.41 32.22
CA GLU A 169 -14.19 -11.35 32.45
C GLU A 169 -14.52 -10.83 33.84
N PRO A 170 -15.64 -10.07 33.99
CA PRO A 170 -16.11 -9.63 35.31
C PRO A 170 -16.51 -10.77 36.27
N ASP A 171 -16.77 -11.97 35.77
CA ASP A 171 -17.28 -13.08 36.56
C ASP A 171 -16.21 -14.03 37.17
N ALA A 172 -14.93 -13.77 36.98
CA ALA A 172 -13.87 -14.63 37.51
C ALA A 172 -13.52 -14.35 38.99
N GLU A 173 -14.05 -13.28 39.59
CA GLU A 173 -13.69 -12.88 40.96
C GLU A 173 -14.52 -13.52 42.06
N THR A 174 -15.64 -14.22 41.74
CA THR A 174 -16.52 -14.80 42.78
C THR A 174 -16.30 -16.29 43.10
N ALA A 175 -15.41 -16.99 42.39
CA ALA A 175 -15.21 -18.44 42.61
C ALA A 175 -13.84 -18.83 43.21
N GLY A 176 -13.08 -17.90 43.75
CA GLY A 176 -11.76 -18.20 44.32
C GLY A 176 -11.55 -17.63 45.69
N GLY A 177 -12.08 -18.36 46.74
CA GLY A 177 -11.78 -18.05 48.14
C GLY A 177 -10.30 -17.99 48.46
N ALA A 178 -9.95 -16.99 49.23
CA ALA A 178 -8.83 -16.83 50.14
C ALA A 178 -7.58 -17.71 49.89
N ARG A 179 -6.50 -17.10 49.36
CA ARG A 179 -5.15 -17.53 49.74
C ARG A 179 -4.29 -16.33 50.10
N THR A 180 -3.99 -16.35 51.37
CA THR A 180 -3.07 -15.56 52.17
C THR A 180 -1.76 -15.14 51.48
N GLY A 181 -1.33 -13.96 51.85
CA GLY A 181 -0.19 -13.24 51.46
C GLY A 181 1.16 -13.95 51.48
N ARG A 182 2.04 -13.49 50.64
CA ARG A 182 3.47 -13.48 50.92
C ARG A 182 4.10 -12.25 50.24
N GLU A 183 4.54 -11.36 51.10
CA GLU A 183 5.40 -10.23 50.79
C GLU A 183 6.77 -10.71 50.26
N GLY A 184 7.37 -9.92 49.38
CA GLY A 184 8.81 -9.91 49.33
C GLY A 184 9.45 -9.81 47.94
N ARG A 185 9.77 -8.67 47.53
CA ARG A 185 11.10 -8.14 47.15
C ARG A 185 11.17 -7.45 45.79
N ASP A 186 11.50 -6.21 46.00
CA ASP A 186 12.14 -5.23 45.11
C ASP A 186 13.11 -5.81 44.08
N GLY A 187 13.06 -5.27 42.84
CA GLY A 187 14.00 -5.55 41.77
C GLY A 187 13.60 -4.79 40.52
N THR A 188 13.91 -3.48 40.50
CA THR A 188 13.92 -2.64 39.30
C THR A 188 14.87 -3.21 38.25
N ASP A 189 14.33 -3.56 37.07
CA ASP A 189 15.09 -3.51 35.84
C ASP A 189 14.18 -3.04 34.68
N ALA A 190 14.38 -1.77 34.32
CA ALA A 190 13.73 -1.10 33.21
C ALA A 190 14.47 -1.48 31.92
N ARG A 191 13.89 -2.38 31.14
CA ARG A 191 14.16 -2.49 29.69
C ARG A 191 12.94 -3.08 28.99
N THR A 192 12.26 -2.19 28.25
CA THR A 192 11.46 -2.45 27.03
C THR A 192 11.13 -3.90 26.71
N GLY A 193 9.94 -4.32 27.10
CA GLY A 193 9.32 -5.53 26.63
C GLY A 193 7.80 -5.33 26.68
N ALA A 194 7.18 -5.16 25.51
CA ALA A 194 5.73 -5.26 25.41
C ALA A 194 5.31 -6.61 25.99
N PRO A 195 4.29 -6.68 26.85
CA PRO A 195 3.87 -7.94 27.44
C PRO A 195 3.33 -8.85 26.32
N TYR A 196 3.99 -9.97 26.10
CA TYR A 196 3.38 -11.11 25.44
C TYR A 196 2.08 -11.45 26.20
N PRO A 197 0.98 -11.77 25.51
CA PRO A 197 -0.24 -12.19 26.18
C PRO A 197 0.09 -13.44 27.02
N GLY A 198 0.03 -13.29 28.34
CA GLY A 198 0.24 -14.39 29.28
C GLY A 198 -0.75 -15.50 28.97
N ALA A 199 -0.39 -16.75 29.33
CA ALA A 199 -1.21 -17.95 29.18
C ALA A 199 -2.59 -17.75 29.88
N GLY A 200 -3.60 -17.25 29.10
CA GLY A 200 -4.92 -16.85 29.56
C GLY A 200 -5.60 -15.78 28.73
N ALA A 201 -4.92 -15.16 27.74
CA ALA A 201 -5.55 -14.18 26.87
C ALA A 201 -6.61 -14.85 25.99
N ARG A 202 -7.85 -14.41 26.10
CA ARG A 202 -8.95 -14.93 25.26
C ARG A 202 -8.74 -14.59 23.81
N THR A 203 -8.82 -15.58 22.96
CA THR A 203 -8.74 -15.42 21.50
C THR A 203 -10.09 -15.21 20.85
N GLU A 204 -11.20 -15.40 21.60
CA GLU A 204 -12.57 -15.23 21.13
C GLU A 204 -13.50 -14.76 22.27
N ILE A 205 -14.49 -13.93 21.93
CA ILE A 205 -15.55 -13.48 22.82
C ILE A 205 -16.89 -13.61 22.09
N ALA A 206 -17.89 -14.21 22.73
CA ALA A 206 -19.25 -14.30 22.22
C ALA A 206 -20.21 -13.59 23.20
N GLU A 207 -21.04 -12.70 22.65
CA GLU A 207 -22.17 -12.07 23.32
C GLU A 207 -23.44 -12.56 22.64
N PRO A 208 -24.02 -13.70 23.11
CA PRO A 208 -25.06 -14.38 22.36
C PRO A 208 -26.44 -13.71 22.44
N ASP A 209 -26.67 -12.86 23.43
CA ASP A 209 -27.91 -12.11 23.63
C ASP A 209 -27.62 -10.78 24.30
N ILE A 210 -27.42 -9.73 23.48
CA ILE A 210 -27.13 -8.38 23.95
C ILE A 210 -28.36 -7.71 24.56
N PRO A 211 -29.57 -7.82 23.98
CA PRO A 211 -30.79 -7.27 24.58
C PRO A 211 -31.12 -7.85 25.95
N GLY A 212 -30.93 -9.17 26.12
CA GLY A 212 -31.20 -9.88 27.38
C GLY A 212 -30.07 -9.77 28.42
N GLY A 213 -28.89 -9.31 28.04
CA GLY A 213 -27.72 -9.20 28.90
C GLY A 213 -27.81 -8.04 29.89
N GLN A 214 -28.26 -8.31 31.14
CA GLN A 214 -28.41 -7.26 32.18
C GLN A 214 -27.06 -6.70 32.66
N ASP A 215 -26.01 -7.50 32.57
CA ASP A 215 -24.63 -7.15 32.99
C ASP A 215 -23.85 -6.38 31.93
N LEU A 216 -24.40 -6.25 30.71
CA LEU A 216 -23.77 -5.51 29.63
C LEU A 216 -23.93 -3.99 29.78
N ASP A 217 -22.94 -3.26 29.28
CA ASP A 217 -22.93 -1.79 29.29
C ASP A 217 -24.22 -1.23 28.68
N PRO A 218 -24.93 -0.30 29.35
CA PRO A 218 -26.16 0.27 28.82
C PRO A 218 -25.99 0.94 27.44
N ARG A 219 -24.84 1.56 27.20
CA ARG A 219 -24.55 2.20 25.90
C ARG A 219 -24.38 1.17 24.78
N LEU A 220 -23.76 0.02 25.07
CA LEU A 220 -23.66 -1.08 24.11
C LEU A 220 -25.06 -1.56 23.70
N ARG A 221 -25.95 -1.77 24.66
CA ARG A 221 -27.34 -2.21 24.40
C ARG A 221 -28.12 -1.17 23.58
N GLU A 222 -27.97 0.11 23.90
CA GLU A 222 -28.60 1.20 23.14
C GLU A 222 -28.13 1.24 21.69
N VAL A 223 -26.81 1.17 21.46
CA VAL A 223 -26.23 1.17 20.11
C VAL A 223 -26.61 -0.09 19.35
N ALA A 224 -26.59 -1.24 19.99
CA ALA A 224 -27.04 -2.51 19.39
C ALA A 224 -28.50 -2.44 18.94
N ALA A 225 -29.39 -1.95 19.78
CA ALA A 225 -30.80 -1.75 19.45
C ALA A 225 -30.97 -0.75 18.28
N ARG A 226 -30.23 0.35 18.28
CA ARG A 226 -30.26 1.36 17.22
C ARG A 226 -29.78 0.81 15.86
N LEU A 227 -28.71 0.03 15.87
CA LEU A 227 -28.13 -0.59 14.68
C LEU A 227 -28.85 -1.89 14.30
N GLY A 228 -29.74 -2.40 15.14
CA GLY A 228 -30.54 -3.59 14.89
C GLY A 228 -29.74 -4.89 14.92
N TYR A 229 -28.78 -5.05 15.85
CA TYR A 229 -28.13 -6.33 16.10
C TYR A 229 -28.36 -6.79 17.53
N ALA A 230 -28.45 -8.09 17.71
CA ALA A 230 -28.81 -8.71 19.00
C ALA A 230 -27.71 -9.62 19.58
N ALA A 231 -26.73 -10.00 18.78
CA ALA A 231 -25.61 -10.82 19.25
C ALA A 231 -24.31 -10.43 18.53
N SER A 232 -23.18 -10.73 19.15
CA SER A 232 -21.85 -10.53 18.54
C SER A 232 -20.90 -11.70 18.82
N TYR A 233 -20.00 -11.94 17.86
CA TYR A 233 -18.90 -12.87 18.00
C TYR A 233 -17.61 -12.25 17.52
N ALA A 234 -16.62 -12.15 18.40
CA ALA A 234 -15.34 -11.51 18.14
C ALA A 234 -14.19 -12.51 18.22
N VAL A 235 -13.20 -12.36 17.35
CA VAL A 235 -11.97 -13.17 17.36
C VAL A 235 -10.73 -12.28 17.22
N LEU A 236 -9.65 -12.66 17.86
CA LEU A 236 -8.35 -12.03 17.77
C LEU A 236 -7.65 -12.45 16.48
N LEU A 237 -7.07 -11.50 15.75
CA LEU A 237 -6.23 -11.74 14.58
C LEU A 237 -4.76 -11.66 15.00
N THR A 238 -4.05 -12.79 14.88
CA THR A 238 -2.64 -12.91 15.25
C THR A 238 -1.86 -13.68 14.20
N ALA A 239 -0.65 -13.23 13.88
CA ALA A 239 0.26 -13.93 12.98
C ALA A 239 1.69 -13.89 13.54
N GLU A 240 2.43 -14.98 13.43
CA GLU A 240 3.85 -15.00 13.82
C GLU A 240 4.74 -14.46 12.67
N PRO A 241 5.80 -13.72 12.96
CA PRO A 241 6.26 -13.22 14.27
C PRO A 241 5.65 -11.87 14.68
N VAL A 242 4.70 -11.33 13.91
CA VAL A 242 4.13 -9.98 14.07
C VAL A 242 3.31 -9.84 15.35
N GLY A 243 2.77 -10.96 15.86
CA GLY A 243 1.90 -10.98 17.03
C GLY A 243 0.47 -10.54 16.67
N ARG A 244 -0.16 -9.75 17.54
CA ARG A 244 -1.51 -9.22 17.35
C ARG A 244 -1.54 -8.20 16.21
N THR A 245 -2.45 -8.40 15.26
CA THR A 245 -2.71 -7.46 14.16
C THR A 245 -4.01 -6.69 14.33
N GLY A 246 -5.00 -7.28 15.00
CA GLY A 246 -6.30 -6.68 15.20
C GLY A 246 -7.34 -7.67 15.75
N ALA A 247 -8.62 -7.33 15.59
CA ALA A 247 -9.75 -8.18 15.93
C ALA A 247 -10.84 -8.09 14.85
N ALA A 248 -11.51 -9.22 14.59
CA ALA A 248 -12.68 -9.28 13.73
C ALA A 248 -13.93 -9.57 14.57
N VAL A 249 -15.02 -8.88 14.29
CA VAL A 249 -16.30 -9.03 14.99
C VAL A 249 -17.40 -9.22 13.96
N TRP A 250 -18.27 -10.19 14.20
CA TRP A 250 -19.48 -10.40 13.40
C TRP A 250 -20.71 -10.17 14.27
N LEU A 251 -21.71 -9.56 13.67
CA LEU A 251 -22.95 -9.14 14.33
C LEU A 251 -24.13 -9.93 13.74
N TYR A 252 -25.02 -10.36 14.63
CA TYR A 252 -26.23 -11.10 14.29
C TYR A 252 -27.46 -10.24 14.56
N ASP A 253 -28.45 -10.34 13.69
CA ASP A 253 -29.71 -9.58 13.83
C ASP A 253 -30.61 -10.16 14.94
N GLU A 254 -30.40 -11.43 15.30
CA GLU A 254 -31.11 -12.15 16.35
C GLU A 254 -30.12 -12.72 17.37
N PRO A 255 -30.58 -13.05 18.62
CA PRO A 255 -29.74 -13.76 19.57
C PRO A 255 -29.19 -15.04 18.95
N ALA A 256 -27.87 -15.17 18.90
CA ALA A 256 -27.20 -16.28 18.25
C ALA A 256 -25.80 -16.54 18.85
N ARG A 257 -25.37 -17.80 18.72
CA ARG A 257 -24.01 -18.21 19.03
C ARG A 257 -23.53 -19.17 17.95
N PRO A 258 -22.33 -18.98 17.38
CA PRO A 258 -21.78 -19.94 16.42
C PRO A 258 -21.66 -21.32 17.05
N THR A 259 -22.04 -22.35 16.29
CA THR A 259 -21.87 -23.75 16.69
C THR A 259 -20.37 -24.09 16.81
N GLU A 260 -20.03 -25.17 17.48
CA GLU A 260 -18.65 -25.63 17.63
C GLU A 260 -17.99 -25.87 16.25
N ARG A 261 -18.73 -26.49 15.30
CA ARG A 261 -18.26 -26.68 13.92
C ARG A 261 -17.96 -25.36 13.22
N GLN A 262 -18.86 -24.38 13.34
CA GLN A 262 -18.63 -23.04 12.74
C GLN A 262 -17.42 -22.33 13.35
N ARG A 263 -17.25 -22.40 14.67
CA ARG A 263 -16.09 -21.84 15.37
C ARG A 263 -14.80 -22.51 14.93
N HIS A 264 -14.81 -23.85 14.77
CA HIS A 264 -13.66 -24.60 14.29
C HIS A 264 -13.25 -24.17 12.86
N LEU A 265 -14.22 -24.13 11.94
CA LEU A 265 -13.97 -23.69 10.54
C LEU A 265 -13.48 -22.26 10.47
N LEU A 266 -14.10 -21.34 11.23
CA LEU A 266 -13.64 -19.97 11.33
C LEU A 266 -12.21 -19.89 11.93
N GLY A 267 -11.90 -20.72 12.92
CA GLY A 267 -10.56 -20.80 13.50
C GLY A 267 -9.48 -21.19 12.49
N LEU A 268 -9.77 -22.19 11.64
CA LEU A 268 -8.87 -22.59 10.54
C LEU A 268 -8.71 -21.47 9.50
N TYR A 269 -9.82 -20.88 9.07
CA TYR A 269 -9.79 -19.74 8.13
C TYR A 269 -9.03 -18.55 8.72
N ARG A 270 -9.29 -18.19 9.98
CA ARG A 270 -8.64 -17.08 10.69
C ARG A 270 -7.12 -17.19 10.70
N SER A 271 -6.57 -18.40 10.86
CA SER A 271 -5.12 -18.61 10.83
C SER A 271 -4.54 -18.16 9.50
N HIS A 272 -5.10 -18.63 8.37
CA HIS A 272 -4.68 -18.21 7.03
C HIS A 272 -4.91 -16.72 6.78
N ALA A 273 -6.07 -16.19 7.21
CA ALA A 273 -6.40 -14.79 7.06
C ALA A 273 -5.41 -13.90 7.83
N SER A 274 -5.09 -14.23 9.06
CA SER A 274 -4.13 -13.46 9.87
C SER A 274 -2.74 -13.44 9.27
N GLU A 275 -2.26 -14.55 8.72
CA GLU A 275 -0.96 -14.61 8.04
C GLU A 275 -0.94 -13.77 6.75
N HIS A 276 -2.02 -13.83 5.97
CA HIS A 276 -2.14 -13.04 4.74
C HIS A 276 -2.21 -11.54 5.04
N LEU A 277 -3.03 -11.14 6.02
CA LEU A 277 -3.13 -9.76 6.48
C LEU A 277 -1.81 -9.24 7.04
N ALA A 278 -1.07 -10.04 7.81
CA ALA A 278 0.24 -9.66 8.33
C ALA A 278 1.27 -9.39 7.20
N ARG A 279 1.25 -10.21 6.14
CA ARG A 279 2.10 -9.99 4.95
C ARG A 279 1.75 -8.70 4.23
N LEU A 280 0.46 -8.44 3.97
CA LEU A 280 0.01 -7.21 3.32
C LEU A 280 0.27 -5.98 4.19
N LEU A 281 0.11 -6.09 5.50
CA LEU A 281 0.45 -5.04 6.46
C LEU A 281 1.95 -4.72 6.43
N ALA A 282 2.81 -5.73 6.39
CA ALA A 282 4.25 -5.53 6.29
C ALA A 282 4.65 -4.86 4.97
N LEU A 283 4.01 -5.24 3.85
CA LEU A 283 4.21 -4.60 2.55
C LEU A 283 3.78 -3.13 2.60
N HIS A 284 2.57 -2.86 3.07
CA HIS A 284 2.03 -1.51 3.22
C HIS A 284 2.90 -0.60 4.10
N ARG A 285 3.47 -1.14 5.20
CA ARG A 285 4.42 -0.41 6.04
C ARG A 285 5.70 -0.03 5.30
N ARG A 286 6.23 -0.97 4.51
CA ARG A 286 7.45 -0.72 3.70
C ARG A 286 7.20 0.36 2.65
N GLU A 287 6.06 0.29 1.98
CA GLU A 287 5.66 1.28 0.97
C GLU A 287 5.49 2.66 1.59
N ARG A 288 4.82 2.76 2.73
CA ARG A 288 4.66 4.02 3.46
C ARG A 288 5.99 4.59 3.96
N ALA A 289 6.86 3.75 4.53
CA ALA A 289 8.17 4.19 4.97
C ALA A 289 9.02 4.71 3.80
N ALA A 290 8.97 4.05 2.65
CA ALA A 290 9.65 4.51 1.44
C ALA A 290 9.05 5.82 0.92
N ALA A 291 7.72 5.98 0.95
CA ALA A 291 7.05 7.22 0.55
C ALA A 291 7.44 8.40 1.47
N THR A 292 7.41 8.19 2.78
CA THR A 292 7.84 9.22 3.75
C THR A 292 9.29 9.63 3.55
N LEU A 293 10.20 8.64 3.38
CA LEU A 293 11.61 8.96 3.10
C LEU A 293 11.78 9.75 1.81
N ARG A 294 10.99 9.45 0.79
CA ARG A 294 11.03 10.17 -0.49
C ARG A 294 10.57 11.61 -0.33
N GLU A 295 9.46 11.83 0.38
CA GLU A 295 8.96 13.17 0.69
C GLU A 295 9.98 14.01 1.46
N GLU A 296 10.69 13.42 2.42
CA GLU A 296 11.73 14.08 3.20
C GLU A 296 13.02 14.34 2.40
N LEU A 297 13.32 13.51 1.41
CA LEU A 297 14.52 13.65 0.58
C LEU A 297 14.35 14.62 -0.60
N LEU A 298 13.14 15.02 -0.94
CA LEU A 298 12.86 16.00 -2.00
C LEU A 298 12.52 17.37 -1.41
N PRO A 299 12.58 18.46 -2.19
CA PRO A 299 12.19 19.78 -1.70
C PRO A 299 10.71 19.81 -1.34
N SER A 300 10.39 20.12 -0.09
CA SER A 300 8.99 20.29 0.35
C SER A 300 8.33 21.55 -0.24
N ARG A 301 9.13 22.52 -0.64
CA ARG A 301 8.70 23.78 -1.28
C ARG A 301 9.79 24.28 -2.20
N LEU A 302 9.38 24.85 -3.32
CA LEU A 302 10.28 25.59 -4.20
C LEU A 302 10.62 26.96 -3.59
N PRO A 303 11.85 27.44 -3.73
CA PRO A 303 12.24 28.75 -3.23
C PRO A 303 11.55 29.87 -4.00
N GLN A 304 11.37 30.99 -3.35
CA GLN A 304 10.97 32.23 -4.01
C GLN A 304 12.24 33.02 -4.37
N VAL A 305 12.46 33.23 -5.65
CA VAL A 305 13.62 33.95 -6.17
C VAL A 305 13.13 35.14 -6.99
N PRO A 306 13.56 36.36 -6.70
CA PRO A 306 13.12 37.55 -7.44
C PRO A 306 13.36 37.39 -8.96
N GLY A 307 12.35 37.69 -9.76
CA GLY A 307 12.41 37.60 -11.23
C GLY A 307 12.37 36.18 -11.79
N VAL A 308 12.09 35.16 -10.95
CA VAL A 308 11.92 33.77 -11.40
C VAL A 308 10.72 33.12 -10.70
N ARG A 309 9.85 32.52 -11.48
CA ARG A 309 8.75 31.68 -10.95
C ARG A 309 9.01 30.22 -11.28
N LEU A 310 8.86 29.38 -10.30
CA LEU A 310 9.14 27.96 -10.38
C LEU A 310 7.85 27.15 -10.25
N ALA A 311 7.71 26.11 -11.04
CA ALA A 311 6.68 25.09 -10.89
C ALA A 311 7.28 23.70 -11.10
N VAL A 312 6.80 22.73 -10.37
CA VAL A 312 7.24 21.34 -10.52
C VAL A 312 6.05 20.38 -10.48
N ARG A 313 6.15 19.33 -11.28
CA ARG A 313 5.35 18.12 -11.13
C ARG A 313 6.28 16.94 -11.01
N HIS A 314 6.05 16.17 -9.99
CA HIS A 314 6.81 14.96 -9.70
C HIS A 314 5.85 13.83 -9.37
N SER A 315 6.07 12.68 -9.99
CA SER A 315 5.38 11.43 -9.67
C SER A 315 6.41 10.32 -9.62
N THR A 316 6.26 9.46 -8.64
CA THR A 316 7.14 8.31 -8.48
C THR A 316 6.38 7.05 -8.83
N GLY A 317 6.96 6.23 -9.70
CA GLY A 317 6.45 4.91 -10.00
C GLY A 317 6.38 4.00 -8.78
N PRO A 318 5.60 2.91 -8.81
CA PRO A 318 5.43 1.99 -7.66
C PRO A 318 6.75 1.41 -7.11
N ARG A 319 7.73 1.25 -7.98
CA ARG A 319 9.08 0.77 -7.64
C ARG A 319 10.15 1.84 -7.74
N GLY A 320 9.77 3.06 -8.07
CA GLY A 320 10.68 4.17 -8.35
C GLY A 320 11.35 4.77 -7.11
N GLY A 321 11.93 5.94 -7.27
CA GLY A 321 12.61 6.74 -6.25
C GLY A 321 14.04 7.11 -6.61
N GLY A 322 14.43 6.94 -7.88
CA GLY A 322 15.73 7.36 -8.41
C GLY A 322 15.78 8.80 -8.89
N ASP A 323 14.63 9.36 -9.29
CA ASP A 323 14.55 10.72 -9.85
C ASP A 323 14.52 11.77 -8.74
N TRP A 324 15.21 12.88 -9.02
CA TRP A 324 15.18 14.05 -8.13
C TRP A 324 15.18 15.34 -8.91
N TYR A 325 14.77 16.39 -8.24
CA TYR A 325 14.91 17.77 -8.66
C TYR A 325 15.39 18.63 -7.50
N ASP A 326 15.97 19.77 -7.82
CA ASP A 326 16.33 20.80 -6.84
C ASP A 326 16.26 22.20 -7.44
N ALA A 327 15.92 23.14 -6.60
CA ALA A 327 16.05 24.56 -6.85
C ALA A 327 16.66 25.17 -5.58
N LEU A 328 17.92 25.54 -5.67
CA LEU A 328 18.75 25.91 -4.51
C LEU A 328 19.11 27.40 -4.59
N PRO A 329 18.59 28.24 -3.68
CA PRO A 329 19.13 29.59 -3.52
C PRO A 329 20.58 29.50 -3.11
N LEU A 330 21.45 30.11 -3.90
CA LEU A 330 22.88 30.18 -3.68
C LEU A 330 23.27 31.54 -3.06
N PRO A 331 24.49 31.69 -2.54
CA PRO A 331 24.99 32.99 -2.12
C PRO A 331 24.82 34.05 -3.22
N ASP A 332 24.80 35.32 -2.83
CA ASP A 332 24.73 36.50 -3.72
C ASP A 332 23.47 36.58 -4.62
N GLY A 333 22.42 35.77 -4.29
CA GLY A 333 21.15 35.80 -5.02
C GLY A 333 21.13 34.98 -6.30
N ALA A 334 22.14 34.16 -6.53
CA ALA A 334 22.17 33.17 -7.58
C ALA A 334 21.21 31.99 -7.28
N LEU A 335 20.88 31.22 -8.32
CA LEU A 335 20.01 30.07 -8.20
C LEU A 335 20.62 28.85 -8.89
N GLY A 336 20.82 27.78 -8.15
CA GLY A 336 21.15 26.46 -8.68
C GLY A 336 19.88 25.67 -8.99
N LEU A 337 19.85 25.04 -10.16
CA LEU A 337 18.76 24.19 -10.62
C LEU A 337 19.31 22.80 -10.94
N ALA A 338 18.66 21.75 -10.50
CA ALA A 338 19.10 20.40 -10.82
C ALA A 338 17.92 19.47 -11.11
N VAL A 339 18.13 18.55 -12.04
CA VAL A 339 17.30 17.38 -12.28
C VAL A 339 18.21 16.20 -12.54
N GLY A 340 17.86 15.02 -12.06
CA GLY A 340 18.62 13.82 -12.30
C GLY A 340 17.85 12.55 -11.99
N SER A 341 18.43 11.43 -12.41
CA SER A 341 17.88 10.09 -12.22
C SER A 341 19.00 9.10 -11.88
N VAL A 342 18.83 8.34 -10.80
CA VAL A 342 19.73 7.23 -10.42
C VAL A 342 19.20 5.93 -10.98
N THR A 343 20.06 5.14 -11.62
CA THR A 343 19.67 3.82 -12.12
C THR A 343 19.25 2.87 -11.02
N GLY A 344 18.19 2.11 -11.32
CA GLY A 344 17.61 1.13 -10.41
C GLY A 344 16.31 1.61 -9.77
N SER A 345 15.83 0.86 -8.80
CA SER A 345 14.53 1.10 -8.18
C SER A 345 14.52 0.74 -6.69
N GLY A 346 13.48 1.21 -5.99
CA GLY A 346 13.22 0.88 -4.60
C GLY A 346 14.14 1.57 -3.58
N PRO A 347 14.18 1.08 -2.32
CA PRO A 347 14.85 1.78 -1.21
C PRO A 347 16.34 2.07 -1.43
N SER A 348 17.04 1.21 -2.19
CA SER A 348 18.47 1.42 -2.43
C SER A 348 18.73 2.51 -3.49
N ALA A 349 17.86 2.66 -4.49
CA ALA A 349 17.92 3.78 -5.44
C ALA A 349 17.58 5.10 -4.74
N LEU A 350 16.54 5.09 -3.90
CA LEU A 350 16.15 6.22 -3.07
C LEU A 350 17.29 6.70 -2.16
N ALA A 351 18.00 5.77 -1.50
CA ALA A 351 19.15 6.11 -0.66
C ALA A 351 20.32 6.69 -1.46
N ALA A 352 20.60 6.17 -2.65
CA ALA A 352 21.64 6.70 -3.53
C ALA A 352 21.26 8.09 -4.06
N MET A 353 20.02 8.28 -4.48
CA MET A 353 19.46 9.57 -4.88
C MET A 353 19.61 10.61 -3.77
N GLY A 354 19.22 10.28 -2.54
CA GLY A 354 19.36 11.19 -1.41
C GLY A 354 20.81 11.62 -1.14
N ARG A 355 21.77 10.68 -1.25
CA ARG A 355 23.20 11.01 -1.12
C ARG A 355 23.68 11.92 -2.25
N LEU A 356 23.36 11.58 -3.51
CA LEU A 356 23.77 12.37 -4.66
C LEU A 356 23.21 13.79 -4.61
N ARG A 357 21.92 13.92 -4.31
CA ARG A 357 21.28 15.22 -4.18
C ARG A 357 21.89 16.05 -3.05
N ALA A 358 22.13 15.45 -1.87
CA ALA A 358 22.75 16.16 -0.75
C ALA A 358 24.17 16.62 -1.09
N SER A 359 24.94 15.78 -1.79
CA SER A 359 26.30 16.12 -2.21
C SER A 359 26.31 17.20 -3.30
N LEU A 360 25.40 17.11 -4.28
CA LEU A 360 25.23 18.15 -5.30
C LEU A 360 24.95 19.51 -4.65
N ARG A 361 24.07 19.55 -3.64
CA ARG A 361 23.79 20.80 -2.90
C ARG A 361 25.02 21.35 -2.21
N ALA A 362 25.84 20.47 -1.61
CA ALA A 362 27.08 20.90 -0.95
C ALA A 362 28.09 21.49 -1.97
N TYR A 363 28.29 20.81 -3.08
CA TYR A 363 29.19 21.29 -4.14
C TYR A 363 28.65 22.57 -4.82
N ALA A 364 27.34 22.65 -5.05
CA ALA A 364 26.71 23.84 -5.60
C ALA A 364 26.89 25.09 -4.72
N VAL A 365 26.96 24.95 -3.39
CA VAL A 365 27.25 26.07 -2.49
C VAL A 365 28.71 26.47 -2.56
N MET A 366 29.61 25.55 -2.86
CA MET A 366 31.05 25.81 -2.89
C MET A 366 31.55 26.27 -4.28
N GLU A 367 31.02 25.66 -5.33
CA GLU A 367 31.52 25.79 -6.71
C GLU A 367 30.38 25.96 -7.74
N GLY A 368 29.22 26.45 -7.31
CA GLY A 368 28.00 26.47 -8.13
C GLY A 368 28.10 27.32 -9.39
N GLU A 369 29.05 28.27 -9.46
CA GLU A 369 29.32 29.06 -10.65
C GLU A 369 29.88 28.22 -11.81
N ASP A 370 30.48 27.07 -11.50
CA ASP A 370 30.99 26.12 -12.50
C ASP A 370 30.20 24.80 -12.46
N PRO A 371 29.14 24.64 -13.25
CA PRO A 371 28.37 23.40 -13.32
C PRO A 371 29.19 22.16 -13.68
N VAL A 372 30.29 22.33 -14.41
CA VAL A 372 31.18 21.21 -14.78
C VAL A 372 31.95 20.73 -13.57
N ALA A 373 32.48 21.63 -12.74
CA ALA A 373 33.17 21.28 -11.49
C ALA A 373 32.22 20.54 -10.54
N VAL A 374 30.99 21.05 -10.34
CA VAL A 374 29.97 20.41 -9.49
C VAL A 374 29.68 18.97 -9.93
N LEU A 375 29.49 18.74 -11.23
CA LEU A 375 29.20 17.39 -11.74
C LEU A 375 30.43 16.48 -11.74
N SER A 376 31.66 17.03 -11.93
CA SER A 376 32.91 16.27 -11.86
C SER A 376 33.19 15.76 -10.43
N ASP A 377 32.94 16.58 -9.42
CA ASP A 377 33.06 16.20 -8.02
C ASP A 377 31.99 15.17 -7.62
N LEU A 378 30.78 15.33 -8.18
CA LEU A 378 29.71 14.35 -7.99
C LEU A 378 30.05 12.99 -8.62
N GLU A 379 30.69 12.98 -9.81
CA GLU A 379 31.23 11.76 -10.45
C GLU A 379 32.26 11.09 -9.57
N LEU A 380 33.23 11.83 -9.07
CA LEU A 380 34.28 11.30 -8.20
C LEU A 380 33.67 10.66 -6.94
N LEU A 381 32.74 11.37 -6.30
CA LEU A 381 32.04 10.85 -5.11
C LEU A 381 31.29 9.57 -5.43
N MET A 382 30.56 9.54 -6.53
CA MET A 382 29.76 8.39 -6.93
C MET A 382 30.63 7.16 -7.18
N ARG A 383 31.75 7.30 -7.83
CA ARG A 383 32.71 6.21 -8.05
C ARG A 383 33.29 5.66 -6.75
N LEU A 384 33.50 6.50 -5.77
CA LEU A 384 34.04 6.11 -4.46
C LEU A 384 32.98 5.42 -3.57
N THR A 385 31.72 5.82 -3.67
CA THR A 385 30.67 5.40 -2.74
C THR A 385 29.67 4.43 -3.35
N GLU A 386 29.42 4.50 -4.66
CA GLU A 386 28.40 3.73 -5.39
C GLU A 386 28.94 3.12 -6.70
N PRO A 387 30.03 2.35 -6.68
CA PRO A 387 30.77 1.95 -7.90
C PRO A 387 29.97 1.08 -8.88
N ALA A 388 28.82 0.56 -8.48
CA ALA A 388 27.95 -0.29 -9.31
C ALA A 388 26.73 0.46 -9.87
N ARG A 389 26.63 1.77 -9.68
CA ARG A 389 25.51 2.58 -10.12
C ARG A 389 25.93 3.65 -11.11
N THR A 390 24.97 4.04 -11.95
CA THR A 390 25.08 5.20 -12.81
C THR A 390 23.94 6.17 -12.49
N ALA A 391 24.14 7.44 -12.83
CA ALA A 391 23.09 8.46 -12.73
C ALA A 391 23.18 9.42 -13.89
N THR A 392 22.03 9.88 -14.35
CA THR A 392 21.96 11.06 -15.20
C THR A 392 21.75 12.29 -14.32
N ALA A 393 22.39 13.40 -14.66
CA ALA A 393 22.22 14.64 -13.93
C ALA A 393 22.38 15.84 -14.85
N LEU A 394 21.60 16.88 -14.60
CA LEU A 394 21.77 18.19 -15.17
C LEU A 394 21.86 19.18 -14.00
N PHE A 395 22.86 20.04 -14.04
CA PHE A 395 22.99 21.15 -13.12
C PHE A 395 23.11 22.46 -13.89
N ALA A 396 22.36 23.46 -13.46
CA ALA A 396 22.36 24.79 -14.06
C ALA A 396 22.53 25.85 -12.96
N PHE A 397 23.34 26.83 -13.25
CA PHE A 397 23.58 28.00 -12.41
C PHE A 397 23.03 29.24 -13.10
N THR A 398 22.20 30.01 -12.41
CA THR A 398 21.76 31.32 -12.88
C THR A 398 22.50 32.43 -12.14
N GLU A 399 23.14 33.32 -12.88
CA GLU A 399 23.76 34.51 -12.27
C GLU A 399 22.68 35.37 -11.56
N PRO A 400 23.05 36.10 -10.49
CA PRO A 400 22.16 37.09 -9.90
C PRO A 400 21.82 38.17 -10.90
N PRO A 401 20.67 38.85 -10.79
CA PRO A 401 20.34 39.93 -11.69
C PRO A 401 21.43 41.01 -11.65
N SER A 402 22.09 41.25 -12.75
CA SER A 402 23.13 42.28 -12.89
C SER A 402 22.49 43.64 -12.61
N GLY A 403 22.84 44.27 -11.50
CA GLY A 403 22.31 45.59 -11.17
C GLY A 403 22.08 45.88 -9.69
N ALA A 404 22.48 44.98 -8.77
CA ALA A 404 22.64 45.42 -7.39
C ALA A 404 23.89 46.29 -7.30
N PRO A 405 23.79 47.60 -7.07
CA PRO A 405 24.97 48.42 -6.89
C PRO A 405 25.65 47.98 -5.59
N ASP A 406 26.96 47.77 -5.63
CA ASP A 406 27.82 47.70 -4.46
C ASP A 406 27.78 49.08 -3.75
N GLY A 407 26.71 49.31 -2.98
CA GLY A 407 26.50 50.54 -2.24
C GLY A 407 25.16 50.56 -1.50
N PRO A 408 25.00 51.41 -0.44
CA PRO A 408 23.77 51.55 0.27
C PRO A 408 22.62 51.95 -0.72
N PRO A 409 21.40 51.43 -0.54
CA PRO A 409 20.30 51.64 -1.49
C PRO A 409 20.04 53.13 -1.71
N ALA A 410 20.23 53.56 -2.94
CA ALA A 410 19.83 54.92 -3.36
C ALA A 410 18.31 55.02 -3.29
N PRO A 411 17.73 56.18 -2.91
CA PRO A 411 16.30 56.35 -2.84
C PRO A 411 15.69 56.15 -4.21
N SER A 412 14.88 55.09 -4.36
CA SER A 412 14.16 54.75 -5.56
C SER A 412 13.21 55.88 -5.96
N LEU A 413 13.46 56.48 -7.10
CA LEU A 413 12.51 57.37 -7.73
C LEU A 413 11.32 56.53 -8.22
N PRO A 414 10.06 56.95 -7.94
CA PRO A 414 8.88 56.26 -8.44
C PRO A 414 8.82 56.46 -9.96
N GLY A 415 9.00 55.38 -10.73
CA GLY A 415 8.85 55.40 -12.18
C GLY A 415 10.01 54.83 -13.00
N ALA A 416 11.10 54.43 -12.40
CA ALA A 416 12.11 53.64 -13.11
C ALA A 416 11.54 52.24 -13.33
N LEU A 417 11.10 51.94 -14.54
CA LEU A 417 10.98 50.56 -15.04
C LEU A 417 12.38 49.96 -14.94
N ALA A 418 12.67 49.23 -13.87
CA ALA A 418 13.80 48.33 -13.83
C ALA A 418 13.51 47.25 -14.87
N GLY A 419 13.98 47.48 -16.11
CA GLY A 419 13.97 46.45 -17.13
C GLY A 419 14.76 45.27 -16.54
N ALA A 420 14.11 44.16 -16.37
CA ALA A 420 14.76 42.93 -15.91
C ALA A 420 15.86 42.62 -16.94
N LEU A 421 17.12 42.73 -16.51
CA LEU A 421 18.26 42.36 -17.35
C LEU A 421 18.20 40.85 -17.60
N PRO A 422 18.54 40.39 -18.82
CA PRO A 422 18.59 38.96 -19.10
C PRO A 422 19.55 38.28 -18.11
N ARG A 423 19.09 37.18 -17.52
CA ARG A 423 19.93 36.41 -16.64
C ARG A 423 20.76 35.44 -17.48
N LYS A 424 22.04 35.45 -17.30
CA LYS A 424 22.90 34.41 -17.84
C LYS A 424 22.70 33.13 -17.07
N LEU A 425 22.53 32.04 -17.78
CA LEU A 425 22.40 30.70 -17.22
C LEU A 425 23.49 29.83 -17.84
N VAL A 426 24.28 29.21 -16.96
CA VAL A 426 25.32 28.26 -17.33
C VAL A 426 24.85 26.87 -16.91
N LEU A 427 24.92 25.88 -17.79
CA LEU A 427 24.48 24.54 -17.49
C LEU A 427 25.43 23.48 -18.02
N ALA A 428 25.48 22.34 -17.31
CA ALA A 428 26.17 21.13 -17.77
C ALA A 428 25.27 19.91 -17.51
N GLY A 429 25.43 18.89 -18.36
CA GLY A 429 24.65 17.66 -18.26
C GLY A 429 25.54 16.43 -18.30
N ALA A 430 25.23 15.43 -17.48
CA ALA A 430 25.85 14.11 -17.45
C ALA A 430 24.85 13.07 -17.93
N GLY A 431 24.85 12.74 -19.21
CA GLY A 431 23.94 11.76 -19.82
C GLY A 431 22.45 12.11 -19.68
N HIS A 432 22.13 13.34 -19.36
CA HIS A 432 20.76 13.80 -19.11
C HIS A 432 20.10 14.36 -20.37
N CYS A 433 18.77 14.31 -20.42
CA CYS A 433 17.99 14.88 -21.53
C CYS A 433 18.22 16.39 -21.66
N PRO A 434 18.27 16.92 -22.90
CA PRO A 434 18.46 18.35 -23.14
C PRO A 434 17.25 19.14 -22.62
N PRO A 435 17.45 20.26 -21.90
CA PRO A 435 16.36 21.15 -21.51
C PRO A 435 15.64 21.74 -22.71
N LEU A 436 14.40 22.19 -22.51
CA LEU A 436 13.61 22.83 -23.54
C LEU A 436 13.27 24.26 -23.12
N ILE A 437 13.55 25.25 -24.01
CA ILE A 437 13.12 26.64 -23.83
C ILE A 437 11.79 26.83 -24.52
N LEU A 438 10.84 27.44 -23.83
CA LEU A 438 9.54 27.83 -24.33
C LEU A 438 9.37 29.35 -24.19
N GLY A 439 9.19 30.03 -25.28
CA GLY A 439 8.93 31.46 -25.33
C GLY A 439 7.82 31.84 -26.29
N ALA A 440 7.62 33.15 -26.48
CA ALA A 440 6.66 33.65 -27.45
C ALA A 440 7.14 33.43 -28.88
N LEU A 441 8.45 33.51 -29.12
CA LEU A 441 9.07 33.47 -30.44
C LEU A 441 9.79 32.16 -30.75
N ARG A 442 10.14 31.35 -29.72
CA ARG A 442 10.89 30.10 -29.90
C ARG A 442 10.34 29.01 -28.96
N THR A 443 10.45 27.80 -29.45
CA THR A 443 10.32 26.57 -28.63
C THR A 443 11.39 25.64 -29.18
N GLU A 444 12.44 25.40 -28.40
CA GLU A 444 13.62 24.67 -28.91
C GLU A 444 14.33 23.96 -27.76
N PHE A 445 14.97 22.83 -28.06
CA PHE A 445 15.86 22.18 -27.11
C PHE A 445 17.18 22.95 -27.03
N VAL A 446 17.69 23.04 -25.79
CA VAL A 446 19.03 23.57 -25.55
C VAL A 446 20.04 22.52 -26.00
N GLU A 447 20.90 22.87 -26.96
CA GLU A 447 21.95 21.97 -27.42
C GLU A 447 23.00 21.81 -26.30
N THR A 448 22.88 20.71 -25.55
CA THR A 448 23.87 20.28 -24.55
C THR A 448 24.87 19.34 -25.22
N SER A 449 26.12 19.38 -24.77
CA SER A 449 27.10 18.40 -25.22
C SER A 449 26.74 16.99 -24.77
N LEU A 450 26.93 16.03 -25.69
CA LEU A 450 26.82 14.62 -25.34
C LEU A 450 27.89 14.25 -24.31
N SER A 451 27.48 13.83 -23.15
CA SER A 451 28.35 13.36 -22.08
C SER A 451 27.84 12.03 -21.53
N ALA A 452 28.74 11.26 -20.93
CA ALA A 452 28.34 10.02 -20.29
C ALA A 452 27.58 10.30 -18.97
N PRO A 453 26.65 9.43 -18.58
CA PRO A 453 26.11 9.43 -17.23
C PRO A 453 27.21 9.33 -16.15
N LEU A 454 26.97 9.89 -14.98
CA LEU A 454 27.84 9.76 -13.82
C LEU A 454 28.01 8.29 -13.43
N GLY A 455 29.20 7.92 -12.95
CA GLY A 455 29.55 6.57 -12.55
C GLY A 455 30.04 5.67 -13.70
N MET A 456 30.09 6.18 -14.95
CA MET A 456 30.50 5.37 -16.11
C MET A 456 31.97 5.55 -16.49
N LEU A 457 32.54 6.72 -16.37
CA LEU A 457 33.87 7.03 -16.87
C LEU A 457 34.85 7.37 -15.74
N ALA A 458 36.13 7.03 -15.98
CA ALA A 458 37.20 7.36 -15.02
C ALA A 458 37.52 8.86 -14.94
N CYS A 459 37.34 9.57 -16.04
CA CYS A 459 37.41 11.01 -16.13
C CYS A 459 36.14 11.46 -16.87
N TRP A 460 35.26 12.14 -16.13
CA TRP A 460 34.06 12.72 -16.70
C TRP A 460 34.35 14.19 -17.02
N GLU A 461 34.09 14.56 -18.23
CA GLU A 461 34.17 15.94 -18.69
C GLU A 461 33.01 16.20 -19.67
N ALA A 462 32.38 17.36 -19.56
CA ALA A 462 31.46 17.88 -20.53
C ALA A 462 31.60 19.39 -20.54
N PRO A 463 31.59 20.04 -21.70
CA PRO A 463 31.58 21.50 -21.75
C PRO A 463 30.26 22.03 -21.20
N SER A 464 30.34 23.16 -20.49
CA SER A 464 29.15 23.92 -20.12
C SER A 464 28.56 24.63 -21.34
N VAL A 465 27.27 24.87 -21.29
CA VAL A 465 26.53 25.67 -22.27
C VAL A 465 26.00 26.92 -21.58
N GLU A 466 26.21 28.06 -22.21
CA GLU A 466 25.67 29.33 -21.74
C GLU A 466 24.41 29.68 -22.55
N ILE A 467 23.36 30.06 -21.86
CA ILE A 467 22.12 30.56 -22.49
C ILE A 467 21.67 31.84 -21.79
N GLU A 468 20.98 32.67 -22.51
CA GLU A 468 20.34 33.89 -22.01
C GLU A 468 18.84 33.81 -22.29
N PRO A 469 18.06 33.28 -21.34
CA PRO A 469 16.60 33.26 -21.46
C PRO A 469 16.08 34.70 -21.49
N ALA A 470 15.25 35.01 -22.49
CA ALA A 470 14.59 36.30 -22.53
C ALA A 470 13.49 36.41 -21.45
N PRO A 471 13.17 37.64 -21.01
CA PRO A 471 12.02 37.86 -20.15
C PRO A 471 10.73 37.27 -20.76
N GLY A 472 9.96 36.54 -19.95
CA GLY A 472 8.77 35.81 -20.40
C GLY A 472 9.03 34.43 -20.98
N GLU A 473 10.29 33.96 -21.06
CA GLU A 473 10.61 32.58 -21.44
C GLU A 473 10.60 31.65 -20.24
N THR A 474 10.38 30.36 -20.50
CA THR A 474 10.39 29.30 -19.52
C THR A 474 11.37 28.20 -19.93
N LEU A 475 12.28 27.85 -19.05
CA LEU A 475 13.15 26.69 -19.19
C LEU A 475 12.47 25.48 -18.56
N LEU A 476 12.38 24.38 -19.28
CA LEU A 476 11.83 23.11 -18.84
C LEU A 476 12.97 22.11 -18.64
N LEU A 477 13.10 21.60 -17.41
CA LEU A 477 13.99 20.51 -17.03
C LEU A 477 13.12 19.30 -16.71
N TYR A 478 13.50 18.11 -17.15
CA TYR A 478 12.67 16.91 -16.98
C TYR A 478 13.50 15.65 -16.98
N SER A 479 13.03 14.62 -16.28
CA SER A 479 13.63 13.30 -16.31
C SER A 479 13.20 12.52 -17.56
N ASP A 480 14.01 11.55 -17.96
CA ASP A 480 13.74 10.67 -19.10
C ASP A 480 12.46 9.83 -18.93
N GLY A 481 12.06 9.55 -17.71
CA GLY A 481 10.80 8.88 -17.41
C GLY A 481 9.56 9.60 -17.94
N LEU A 482 9.59 10.94 -18.08
CA LEU A 482 8.52 11.69 -18.76
C LEU A 482 8.35 11.22 -20.22
N LEU A 483 9.47 10.96 -20.89
CA LEU A 483 9.49 10.50 -22.27
C LEU A 483 9.14 9.01 -22.38
N HIS A 484 9.71 8.18 -21.50
CA HIS A 484 9.44 6.74 -21.45
C HIS A 484 7.96 6.43 -21.20
N ARG A 485 7.28 7.21 -20.37
CA ARG A 485 5.83 7.05 -20.13
C ARG A 485 4.96 7.27 -21.35
N THR A 486 5.46 7.89 -22.40
CA THR A 486 4.71 8.01 -23.67
C THR A 486 4.55 6.67 -24.38
N GLY A 487 5.39 5.69 -24.06
CA GLY A 487 5.42 4.37 -24.70
C GLY A 487 5.98 4.40 -26.14
N GLU A 488 6.54 5.53 -26.57
CA GLU A 488 7.07 5.72 -27.92
C GLU A 488 8.60 5.61 -27.96
N ALA A 489 9.14 5.47 -29.17
CA ALA A 489 10.59 5.62 -29.36
C ALA A 489 11.04 7.02 -28.96
N MET A 490 12.25 7.12 -28.41
CA MET A 490 12.76 8.35 -27.81
C MET A 490 12.67 9.57 -28.74
N ASP A 491 13.02 9.41 -30.03
CA ASP A 491 12.95 10.50 -31.01
C ASP A 491 11.51 11.03 -31.19
N HIS A 492 10.53 10.14 -31.18
CA HIS A 492 9.11 10.51 -31.25
C HIS A 492 8.64 11.16 -29.95
N ALA A 493 9.11 10.67 -28.81
CA ALA A 493 8.79 11.24 -27.51
C ALA A 493 9.32 12.67 -27.37
N PHE A 494 10.55 12.95 -27.84
CA PHE A 494 11.09 14.31 -27.94
C PHE A 494 10.25 15.22 -28.85
N ALA A 495 9.87 14.72 -30.03
CA ALA A 495 9.03 15.49 -30.95
C ALA A 495 7.67 15.80 -30.33
N ARG A 496 7.08 14.86 -29.59
CA ARG A 496 5.82 15.08 -28.86
C ARG A 496 5.97 16.09 -27.73
N LEU A 497 7.05 16.02 -26.96
CA LEU A 497 7.32 17.00 -25.90
C LEU A 497 7.46 18.39 -26.49
N HIS A 498 8.22 18.54 -27.59
CA HIS A 498 8.33 19.80 -28.30
C HIS A 498 6.96 20.31 -28.78
N ALA A 499 6.17 19.46 -29.43
CA ALA A 499 4.85 19.84 -29.91
C ALA A 499 3.88 20.20 -28.75
N ALA A 500 3.93 19.47 -27.63
CA ALA A 500 3.16 19.79 -26.45
C ALA A 500 3.53 21.17 -25.88
N ALA A 501 4.82 21.45 -25.73
CA ALA A 501 5.31 22.75 -25.27
C ALA A 501 4.92 23.89 -26.25
N ALA A 502 5.11 23.70 -27.55
CA ALA A 502 4.73 24.68 -28.56
C ALA A 502 3.22 24.98 -28.59
N SER A 503 2.38 23.99 -28.20
CA SER A 503 0.93 24.12 -28.18
C SER A 503 0.38 24.84 -26.95
N VAL A 504 1.23 25.23 -25.99
CA VAL A 504 0.81 25.97 -24.78
C VAL A 504 0.13 27.28 -25.20
N PRO A 505 -1.12 27.53 -24.77
CA PRO A 505 -1.84 28.75 -25.11
C PRO A 505 -1.08 30.01 -24.67
N GLY A 506 -1.07 31.05 -25.50
CA GLY A 506 -0.35 32.31 -25.19
C GLY A 506 -0.74 32.93 -23.83
N ALA A 507 -2.01 32.83 -23.44
CA ALA A 507 -2.48 33.31 -22.13
C ALA A 507 -1.88 32.55 -20.94
N SER A 508 -1.50 31.27 -21.14
CA SER A 508 -0.94 30.39 -20.11
C SER A 508 0.60 30.41 -20.07
N ARG A 509 1.27 30.99 -21.06
CA ARG A 509 2.74 30.98 -21.16
C ARG A 509 3.46 31.76 -20.07
N ARG A 510 2.74 32.64 -19.37
CA ARG A 510 3.27 33.39 -18.22
C ARG A 510 3.11 32.66 -16.88
N ASP A 511 2.42 31.54 -16.87
CA ASP A 511 2.17 30.77 -15.65
C ASP A 511 2.84 29.39 -15.74
N PRO A 512 3.97 29.18 -15.04
CA PRO A 512 4.69 27.92 -15.10
C PRO A 512 3.86 26.73 -14.62
N GLU A 513 2.90 26.91 -13.68
CA GLU A 513 1.97 25.86 -13.26
C GLU A 513 1.06 25.43 -14.42
N ALA A 514 0.50 26.41 -15.14
CA ALA A 514 -0.34 26.14 -16.31
C ALA A 514 0.45 25.48 -17.47
N ILE A 515 1.72 25.84 -17.63
CA ILE A 515 2.62 25.26 -18.63
C ILE A 515 2.84 23.75 -18.33
N VAL A 516 3.28 23.42 -17.12
CA VAL A 516 3.56 22.02 -16.76
C VAL A 516 2.30 21.16 -16.82
N ASP A 517 1.15 21.69 -16.37
CA ASP A 517 -0.13 20.99 -16.45
C ASP A 517 -0.61 20.76 -17.89
N HIS A 518 -0.37 21.72 -18.79
CA HIS A 518 -0.70 21.56 -20.20
C HIS A 518 0.16 20.49 -20.87
N ILE A 519 1.47 20.53 -20.65
CA ILE A 519 2.42 19.56 -21.19
C ILE A 519 2.08 18.16 -20.72
N LEU A 520 1.87 17.97 -19.41
CA LEU A 520 1.54 16.67 -18.86
C LEU A 520 0.22 16.11 -19.38
N ARG A 521 -0.83 16.91 -19.45
CA ARG A 521 -2.12 16.47 -20.03
C ARG A 521 -2.00 16.09 -21.50
N THR A 522 -1.11 16.75 -22.25
CA THR A 522 -0.89 16.46 -23.67
C THR A 522 -0.06 15.19 -23.88
N LEU A 523 0.99 14.99 -23.07
CA LEU A 523 1.88 13.83 -23.17
C LEU A 523 1.30 12.59 -22.52
N LEU A 524 0.68 12.74 -21.35
CA LEU A 524 0.20 11.68 -20.49
C LEU A 524 -1.31 11.83 -20.24
N PRO A 525 -2.16 11.54 -21.23
CA PRO A 525 -3.61 11.72 -21.09
C PRO A 525 -4.25 10.88 -20.01
N GLN A 526 -3.59 9.80 -19.56
CA GLN A 526 -4.00 8.96 -18.43
C GLN A 526 -3.58 9.54 -17.07
N GLY A 527 -2.81 10.64 -17.06
CA GLY A 527 -2.34 11.31 -15.85
C GLY A 527 -1.00 10.78 -15.32
N LEU A 528 -0.51 11.44 -14.26
CA LEU A 528 0.72 11.07 -13.56
C LEU A 528 0.53 9.87 -12.62
N ASP A 529 -0.70 9.63 -12.15
CA ASP A 529 -1.01 8.59 -11.15
C ASP A 529 -1.38 7.24 -11.79
N ASP A 530 -0.98 7.00 -13.03
CA ASP A 530 -1.20 5.73 -13.71
C ASP A 530 -0.45 4.59 -12.98
N PRO A 531 -1.17 3.64 -12.32
CA PRO A 531 -0.55 2.57 -11.56
C PRO A 531 0.16 1.53 -12.44
N ALA A 532 -0.05 1.57 -13.76
CA ALA A 532 0.61 0.68 -14.70
C ALA A 532 2.02 1.18 -15.08
N SER A 533 2.34 2.45 -14.80
CA SER A 533 3.66 3.02 -15.11
C SER A 533 4.64 2.82 -13.97
N GLU A 534 5.80 2.26 -14.28
CA GLU A 534 6.89 2.01 -13.32
C GLU A 534 7.90 3.17 -13.25
N GLU A 535 7.84 4.11 -14.19
CA GLU A 535 8.80 5.20 -14.35
C GLU A 535 8.50 6.37 -13.41
N ASP A 536 9.54 6.93 -12.81
CA ASP A 536 9.47 8.22 -12.14
C ASP A 536 9.34 9.34 -13.19
N VAL A 537 8.72 10.45 -12.83
CA VAL A 537 8.62 11.64 -13.68
C VAL A 537 8.93 12.87 -12.87
N VAL A 538 9.83 13.68 -13.40
CA VAL A 538 10.06 15.06 -12.96
C VAL A 538 9.84 15.98 -14.15
N LEU A 539 9.10 17.06 -13.94
CA LEU A 539 9.02 18.20 -14.87
C LEU A 539 9.08 19.49 -14.04
N LEU A 540 10.21 20.17 -14.14
CA LEU A 540 10.49 21.45 -13.47
C LEU A 540 10.47 22.58 -14.51
N ALA A 541 9.61 23.56 -14.30
CA ALA A 541 9.52 24.77 -15.10
C ALA A 541 10.13 25.96 -14.36
N VAL A 542 10.98 26.70 -15.05
CA VAL A 542 11.67 27.90 -14.55
C VAL A 542 11.28 29.06 -15.47
N HIS A 543 10.34 29.87 -15.04
CA HIS A 543 9.85 31.02 -15.79
C HIS A 543 10.60 32.29 -15.40
N PHE A 544 11.18 32.98 -16.39
CA PHE A 544 11.88 34.23 -16.18
C PHE A 544 10.91 35.40 -16.36
N GLU A 545 10.66 36.15 -15.30
CA GLU A 545 9.68 37.24 -15.29
C GLU A 545 10.13 38.44 -16.15
N GLU A 546 9.14 39.18 -16.70
CA GLU A 546 9.35 40.38 -17.49
C GLU A 546 9.84 41.58 -16.67
#